data_f2b1e4003f451ec997cc6fe6e14fec36
#
_entry.id   f2b1e4003f451ec997cc6fe6e14fec36
#
_cell.length_a   1.000
_cell.length_b   1.000
_cell.length_c   1.000
_cell.angle_alpha   90.00
_cell.angle_beta   90.00
_cell.angle_gamma   90.00
#
_symmetry.space_group_name_H-M   'P 1'
#
loop_
_entity.id
_entity.type
_entity.pdbx_description
1 polymer ?
#
loop_
_entity_poly.entity_id
_entity_poly.type
_entity_poly.pdbx_seq_one_letter_code
_entity_poly.pdbx_strand_id
1 'polypeptide(L)'
;SPFYGDYINDSSKGSNGGTSDTLAISLNSGFGTYPQSLCPYNEVKKGFSETLRYYSDYRLKDYSEISNNKDTLKSKIVSNGAVTVYYPSITDCYSSDYANYYSDNTCIGIGDSHLIVVVGWDDNYSKDNFTGKVKPSNDGAWLCKNSWGEHYGNDGYIWISYDTTNLAFSQYIMQDNNAYDNEYQNCFVTQGYGYNYEGAANVFTAQSDEQL
;
A
#
# COMPACT_ATOMS: atom_id res chain seq x y z
N SER A 1 -4.16 -6.87 -5.78
CA SER A 1 -3.30 -7.27 -6.92
C SER A 1 -4.07 -8.22 -7.83
N PRO A 2 -4.03 -8.03 -9.17
CA PRO A 2 -4.69 -8.93 -10.13
C PRO A 2 -4.22 -10.38 -9.99
N PHE A 3 -2.94 -10.58 -9.69
CA PHE A 3 -2.37 -11.91 -9.47
C PHE A 3 -2.90 -12.60 -8.22
N TYR A 4 -3.14 -11.86 -7.16
CA TYR A 4 -3.72 -12.43 -5.94
C TYR A 4 -5.12 -13.01 -6.20
N GLY A 5 -5.92 -12.32 -7.00
CA GLY A 5 -7.23 -12.79 -7.40
C GLY A 5 -7.19 -14.11 -8.15
N ASP A 6 -6.27 -14.28 -9.09
CA ASP A 6 -6.14 -15.52 -9.89
C ASP A 6 -5.74 -16.72 -9.05
N TYR A 7 -4.88 -16.52 -8.03
CA TYR A 7 -4.43 -17.61 -7.17
C TYR A 7 -5.51 -18.21 -6.29
N ILE A 8 -6.44 -17.43 -5.81
CA ILE A 8 -7.54 -17.91 -4.98
C ILE A 8 -8.77 -18.33 -5.77
N ASN A 9 -8.64 -18.42 -7.08
CA ASN A 9 -9.65 -18.90 -8.02
C ASN A 9 -11.03 -18.23 -7.81
N ASP A 10 -10.99 -16.95 -7.47
CA ASP A 10 -12.18 -16.16 -7.27
C ASP A 10 -12.47 -15.28 -8.49
N SER A 11 -13.62 -15.36 -9.15
CA SER A 11 -14.00 -14.69 -10.41
C SER A 11 -14.35 -13.20 -10.28
N SER A 12 -14.36 -12.65 -9.07
CA SER A 12 -14.70 -11.23 -8.79
C SER A 12 -13.49 -10.28 -8.73
N LYS A 13 -12.39 -10.63 -9.22
CA LYS A 13 -11.03 -10.39 -8.86
C LYS A 13 -10.31 -9.27 -9.53
N GLY A 14 -9.36 -8.71 -8.85
CA GLY A 14 -8.65 -7.51 -9.23
C GLY A 14 -9.40 -6.22 -8.86
N SER A 15 -10.74 -6.28 -8.64
CA SER A 15 -11.54 -5.11 -8.24
C SER A 15 -11.93 -5.07 -6.75
N ASN A 16 -11.67 -6.14 -6.00
CA ASN A 16 -12.10 -6.25 -4.60
C ASN A 16 -11.12 -5.63 -3.59
N GLY A 17 -10.13 -4.88 -4.08
CA GLY A 17 -9.12 -4.29 -3.21
C GLY A 17 -8.16 -5.32 -2.62
N GLY A 18 -7.56 -4.97 -1.49
CA GLY A 18 -6.61 -5.82 -0.76
C GLY A 18 -6.16 -5.14 0.53
N THR A 19 -5.33 -5.83 1.30
CA THR A 19 -4.70 -5.30 2.50
C THR A 19 -3.20 -5.09 2.27
N SER A 20 -2.54 -4.38 3.20
CA SER A 20 -1.09 -4.22 3.19
C SER A 20 -0.37 -5.57 3.17
N ASP A 21 -0.88 -6.54 3.96
CA ASP A 21 -0.31 -7.89 4.02
C ASP A 21 -0.45 -8.64 2.70
N THR A 22 -1.62 -8.55 2.05
CA THR A 22 -1.81 -9.20 0.74
C THR A 22 -0.94 -8.61 -0.34
N LEU A 23 -0.66 -7.29 -0.27
CA LEU A 23 0.30 -6.65 -1.16
C LEU A 23 1.73 -7.12 -0.87
N ALA A 24 2.15 -7.15 0.41
CA ALA A 24 3.47 -7.64 0.80
C ALA A 24 3.69 -9.09 0.37
N ILE A 25 2.71 -9.96 0.63
CA ILE A 25 2.75 -11.37 0.19
C ILE A 25 2.89 -11.45 -1.33
N SER A 26 2.09 -10.70 -2.09
CA SER A 26 2.13 -10.72 -3.56
C SER A 26 3.49 -10.28 -4.10
N LEU A 27 4.06 -9.21 -3.52
CA LEU A 27 5.36 -8.69 -3.95
C LEU A 27 6.51 -9.64 -3.55
N ASN A 28 6.41 -10.29 -2.39
CA ASN A 28 7.40 -11.24 -1.91
C ASN A 28 7.34 -12.60 -2.62
N SER A 29 6.23 -12.90 -3.28
CA SER A 29 6.04 -14.14 -4.05
C SER A 29 6.64 -14.07 -5.47
N GLY A 30 7.60 -13.22 -5.72
CA GLY A 30 8.25 -13.06 -7.03
C GLY A 30 7.41 -12.34 -8.09
N PHE A 31 6.21 -11.85 -7.73
CA PHE A 31 5.35 -11.15 -8.68
C PHE A 31 5.73 -9.69 -8.93
N GLY A 32 6.56 -9.09 -8.12
CA GLY A 32 7.10 -7.75 -8.28
C GLY A 32 6.12 -6.70 -8.85
N THR A 33 6.67 -5.69 -9.49
CA THR A 33 5.89 -4.62 -10.16
C THR A 33 6.20 -4.58 -11.65
N TYR A 34 5.23 -4.11 -12.44
CA TYR A 34 5.31 -4.06 -13.91
C TYR A 34 5.09 -2.63 -14.39
N PRO A 35 5.77 -2.21 -15.47
CA PRO A 35 5.46 -0.95 -16.12
C PRO A 35 4.01 -0.91 -16.60
N GLN A 36 3.39 0.26 -16.50
CA GLN A 36 2.01 0.48 -17.00
C GLN A 36 1.88 0.13 -18.49
N SER A 37 2.94 0.32 -19.28
CA SER A 37 2.96 -0.02 -20.71
C SER A 37 2.86 -1.53 -20.99
N LEU A 38 3.41 -2.35 -20.08
CA LEU A 38 3.38 -3.81 -20.21
C LEU A 38 2.10 -4.40 -19.61
N CYS A 39 1.63 -3.82 -18.52
CA CYS A 39 0.48 -4.29 -17.78
C CYS A 39 -0.41 -3.09 -17.42
N PRO A 40 -1.14 -2.51 -18.40
CA PRO A 40 -2.01 -1.38 -18.14
C PRO A 40 -3.13 -1.76 -17.18
N TYR A 41 -3.37 -0.89 -16.21
CA TYR A 41 -4.54 -1.04 -15.35
C TYR A 41 -5.80 -0.88 -16.21
N ASN A 42 -6.57 -1.93 -16.32
CA ASN A 42 -7.90 -1.89 -16.88
C ASN A 42 -8.87 -2.54 -15.87
N GLU A 43 -10.04 -1.97 -15.75
CA GLU A 43 -11.10 -2.48 -14.85
C GLU A 43 -11.71 -3.79 -15.36
N VAL A 44 -11.18 -4.37 -16.43
CA VAL A 44 -11.67 -5.61 -17.00
C VAL A 44 -11.26 -6.76 -16.08
N LYS A 45 -12.23 -7.49 -15.58
CA LYS A 45 -12.16 -8.67 -14.69
C LYS A 45 -11.47 -9.88 -15.34
N LYS A 46 -10.38 -9.68 -16.05
CA LYS A 46 -9.56 -10.75 -16.61
C LYS A 46 -8.22 -10.71 -15.89
N GLY A 47 -7.86 -11.83 -15.30
CA GLY A 47 -6.53 -12.00 -14.75
C GLY A 47 -5.45 -11.78 -15.81
N PHE A 48 -4.26 -11.43 -15.35
CA PHE A 48 -3.10 -11.26 -16.21
C PHE A 48 -2.54 -12.65 -16.58
N SER A 49 -1.84 -12.71 -17.73
CA SER A 49 -1.13 -13.91 -18.09
C SER A 49 -0.09 -14.27 -17.04
N GLU A 50 -0.06 -15.53 -16.61
CA GLU A 50 0.95 -16.01 -15.67
C GLU A 50 2.39 -15.82 -16.16
N THR A 51 2.58 -15.73 -17.47
CA THR A 51 3.90 -15.43 -18.04
C THR A 51 4.43 -14.07 -17.62
N LEU A 52 3.59 -13.11 -17.28
CA LEU A 52 4.01 -11.79 -16.82
C LEU A 52 4.77 -11.83 -15.49
N ARG A 53 4.54 -12.85 -14.63
CA ARG A 53 5.25 -12.97 -13.34
C ARG A 53 6.78 -12.95 -13.49
N TYR A 54 7.30 -13.37 -14.63
CA TYR A 54 8.74 -13.45 -14.90
C TYR A 54 9.32 -12.16 -15.52
N TYR A 55 8.50 -11.15 -15.75
CA TYR A 55 8.88 -9.88 -16.38
C TYR A 55 8.82 -8.68 -15.43
N SER A 56 8.89 -8.92 -14.13
CA SER A 56 8.95 -7.86 -13.14
C SER A 56 10.30 -7.13 -13.21
N ASP A 57 10.28 -5.80 -13.28
CA ASP A 57 11.50 -4.98 -13.20
C ASP A 57 12.00 -4.85 -11.75
N TYR A 58 11.09 -4.93 -10.79
CA TYR A 58 11.37 -4.72 -9.38
C TYR A 58 10.70 -5.80 -8.52
N ARG A 59 11.40 -6.20 -7.46
CA ARG A 59 10.87 -7.09 -6.42
C ARG A 59 10.92 -6.42 -5.05
N LEU A 60 10.18 -6.97 -4.08
CA LEU A 60 10.23 -6.49 -2.71
C LEU A 60 11.58 -6.87 -2.08
N LYS A 61 12.27 -5.86 -1.54
CA LYS A 61 13.47 -6.02 -0.73
C LYS A 61 13.15 -6.10 0.74
N ASP A 62 12.24 -5.22 1.20
CA ASP A 62 11.89 -5.14 2.61
C ASP A 62 10.47 -4.58 2.77
N TYR A 63 9.78 -5.04 3.82
CA TYR A 63 8.47 -4.57 4.25
C TYR A 63 8.50 -4.30 5.75
N SER A 64 7.99 -3.16 6.15
CA SER A 64 7.85 -2.84 7.56
C SER A 64 6.58 -2.05 7.85
N GLU A 65 5.90 -2.39 8.92
CA GLU A 65 4.90 -1.52 9.54
C GLU A 65 5.61 -0.41 10.30
N ILE A 66 5.04 0.79 10.22
CA ILE A 66 5.64 1.99 10.84
C ILE A 66 4.67 2.53 11.88
N SER A 67 5.18 2.82 13.06
CA SER A 67 4.38 3.48 14.10
C SER A 67 3.88 4.84 13.63
N ASN A 68 2.66 5.22 14.02
CA ASN A 68 2.11 6.55 13.73
C ASN A 68 2.82 7.63 14.58
N ASN A 69 4.08 7.88 14.22
CA ASN A 69 4.91 8.94 14.80
C ASN A 69 5.43 9.83 13.67
N LYS A 70 5.15 11.14 13.76
CA LYS A 70 5.46 12.10 12.69
C LYS A 70 6.94 12.13 12.32
N ASP A 71 7.83 12.15 13.30
CA ASP A 71 9.27 12.25 13.06
C ASP A 71 9.82 10.96 12.42
N THR A 72 9.34 9.81 12.88
CA THR A 72 9.67 8.51 12.29
C THR A 72 9.20 8.44 10.84
N LEU A 73 7.95 8.83 10.56
CA LEU A 73 7.39 8.81 9.21
C LEU A 73 8.14 9.74 8.26
N LYS A 74 8.42 10.97 8.69
CA LYS A 74 9.22 11.94 7.92
C LYS A 74 10.62 11.41 7.61
N SER A 75 11.29 10.84 8.62
CA SER A 75 12.60 10.22 8.45
C SER A 75 12.57 9.08 7.43
N LYS A 76 11.56 8.23 7.49
CA LYS A 76 11.37 7.11 6.54
C LYS A 76 11.11 7.61 5.12
N ILE A 77 10.27 8.65 4.96
CA ILE A 77 10.00 9.26 3.65
C ILE A 77 11.28 9.83 3.03
N VAL A 78 12.10 10.52 3.83
CA VAL A 78 13.35 11.11 3.35
C VAL A 78 14.39 10.05 3.00
N SER A 79 14.51 9.00 3.80
CA SER A 79 15.58 7.99 3.63
C SER A 79 15.25 6.93 2.58
N ASN A 80 13.99 6.52 2.47
CA ASN A 80 13.59 5.35 1.69
C ASN A 80 12.49 5.65 0.65
N GLY A 81 12.01 6.90 0.59
CA GLY A 81 10.91 7.28 -0.29
C GLY A 81 9.53 7.11 0.36
N ALA A 82 8.50 7.03 -0.47
CA ALA A 82 7.11 7.07 -0.05
C ALA A 82 6.72 5.98 0.95
N VAL A 83 5.73 6.30 1.78
CA VAL A 83 5.14 5.41 2.79
C VAL A 83 3.66 5.21 2.46
N THR A 84 3.14 4.00 2.54
CA THR A 84 1.69 3.80 2.40
C THR A 84 0.96 4.17 3.68
N VAL A 85 -0.24 4.71 3.51
CA VAL A 85 -1.16 4.98 4.61
C VAL A 85 -2.51 4.34 4.34
N TYR A 86 -2.97 3.56 5.31
CA TYR A 86 -4.34 3.10 5.38
C TYR A 86 -5.15 4.07 6.23
N TYR A 87 -6.31 4.49 5.74
CA TYR A 87 -7.19 5.41 6.43
C TYR A 87 -8.67 5.03 6.23
N PRO A 88 -9.56 5.33 7.19
CA PRO A 88 -10.99 5.14 7.02
C PRO A 88 -11.52 6.21 6.06
N SER A 89 -11.85 5.83 4.82
CA SER A 89 -12.30 6.75 3.76
C SER A 89 -13.80 7.07 3.90
N ILE A 90 -14.16 7.86 4.92
CA ILE A 90 -15.54 8.27 5.19
C ILE A 90 -15.87 9.50 4.36
N THR A 91 -16.86 9.41 3.47
CA THR A 91 -17.19 10.45 2.49
C THR A 91 -17.48 11.80 3.13
N ASP A 92 -18.24 11.85 4.23
CA ASP A 92 -18.61 13.09 4.91
C ASP A 92 -17.41 13.82 5.55
N CYS A 93 -16.28 13.13 5.73
CA CYS A 93 -15.08 13.67 6.35
C CYS A 93 -14.06 14.18 5.31
N TYR A 94 -14.37 14.05 4.01
CA TYR A 94 -13.61 14.61 2.91
C TYR A 94 -14.11 16.01 2.55
N SER A 95 -13.19 16.93 2.27
CA SER A 95 -13.46 18.26 1.73
C SER A 95 -13.00 18.35 0.29
N SER A 96 -13.92 18.55 -0.64
CA SER A 96 -13.63 18.70 -2.06
C SER A 96 -12.93 20.03 -2.37
N ASP A 97 -13.27 21.10 -1.65
CA ASP A 97 -12.78 22.46 -1.92
C ASP A 97 -11.27 22.58 -1.76
N TYR A 98 -10.71 21.80 -0.83
CA TYR A 98 -9.28 21.79 -0.51
C TYR A 98 -8.61 20.45 -0.76
N ALA A 99 -9.33 19.49 -1.35
CA ALA A 99 -8.84 18.13 -1.57
C ALA A 99 -8.18 17.54 -0.31
N ASN A 100 -8.90 17.57 0.81
CA ASN A 100 -8.36 17.10 2.08
C ASN A 100 -9.33 16.24 2.89
N TYR A 101 -8.77 15.53 3.86
CA TYR A 101 -9.47 14.57 4.69
C TYR A 101 -9.04 14.66 6.15
N TYR A 102 -10.01 14.70 7.02
CA TYR A 102 -9.84 14.50 8.45
C TYR A 102 -10.98 13.66 9.03
N SER A 103 -10.65 12.67 9.84
CA SER A 103 -11.65 11.95 10.64
C SER A 103 -11.16 11.67 12.04
N ASP A 104 -12.08 11.67 12.97
CA ASP A 104 -11.91 11.21 14.33
C ASP A 104 -12.96 10.13 14.66
N ASN A 105 -12.98 9.67 15.92
CA ASN A 105 -13.91 8.63 16.36
C ASN A 105 -15.39 9.08 16.34
N THR A 106 -15.68 10.36 16.13
CA THR A 106 -17.05 10.90 16.01
C THR A 106 -17.51 10.99 14.56
N CYS A 107 -16.61 10.85 13.61
CA CYS A 107 -16.92 10.83 12.18
C CYS A 107 -17.53 9.47 11.81
N ILE A 108 -18.84 9.38 11.88
CA ILE A 108 -19.60 8.19 11.52
C ILE A 108 -20.25 8.43 10.16
N GLY A 109 -20.00 7.55 9.21
CA GLY A 109 -20.54 7.64 7.86
C GLY A 109 -20.31 6.37 7.06
N ILE A 110 -20.80 6.38 5.81
CA ILE A 110 -20.53 5.33 4.85
C ILE A 110 -19.12 5.58 4.29
N GLY A 111 -18.29 4.59 4.35
CA GLY A 111 -16.96 4.62 3.77
C GLY A 111 -16.28 3.28 3.95
N ASP A 112 -15.45 2.95 3.00
CA ASP A 112 -14.55 1.81 3.08
C ASP A 112 -13.17 2.30 3.49
N SER A 113 -12.37 1.40 3.99
CA SER A 113 -10.97 1.68 4.23
C SER A 113 -10.23 1.78 2.91
N HIS A 114 -9.29 2.72 2.82
CA HIS A 114 -8.53 2.94 1.60
C HIS A 114 -7.04 3.04 1.88
N LEU A 115 -6.24 2.52 0.95
CA LEU A 115 -4.78 2.55 1.00
C LEU A 115 -4.25 3.50 -0.07
N ILE A 116 -3.51 4.51 0.33
CA ILE A 116 -2.86 5.49 -0.55
C ILE A 116 -1.40 5.71 -0.12
N VAL A 117 -0.69 6.60 -0.81
CA VAL A 117 0.76 6.74 -0.61
C VAL A 117 1.09 8.15 -0.13
N VAL A 118 1.70 8.26 1.06
CA VAL A 118 2.27 9.50 1.59
C VAL A 118 3.57 9.79 0.84
N VAL A 119 3.63 10.93 0.17
CA VAL A 119 4.78 11.38 -0.62
C VAL A 119 5.46 12.62 -0.04
N GLY A 120 4.83 13.26 0.95
CA GLY A 120 5.36 14.46 1.59
C GLY A 120 4.49 14.92 2.76
N TRP A 121 4.73 16.12 3.23
CA TRP A 121 3.98 16.73 4.34
C TRP A 121 4.12 18.25 4.33
N ASP A 122 3.24 18.92 5.05
CA ASP A 122 3.36 20.33 5.42
C ASP A 122 2.96 20.49 6.88
N ASP A 123 3.89 20.93 7.73
CA ASP A 123 3.66 21.14 9.17
C ASP A 123 2.77 22.36 9.45
N ASN A 124 2.67 23.27 8.48
CA ASN A 124 1.88 24.48 8.56
C ASN A 124 0.58 24.42 7.77
N TYR A 125 0.22 23.25 7.22
CA TYR A 125 -1.06 23.09 6.54
C TYR A 125 -2.20 23.43 7.50
N SER A 126 -2.92 24.51 7.20
CA SER A 126 -3.91 25.05 8.13
C SER A 126 -5.05 24.08 8.41
N LYS A 127 -5.35 23.85 9.66
CA LYS A 127 -6.52 23.11 10.11
C LYS A 127 -7.84 23.70 9.61
N ASP A 128 -7.88 25.00 9.35
CA ASP A 128 -9.08 25.69 8.86
C ASP A 128 -9.43 25.31 7.40
N ASN A 129 -8.49 24.72 6.67
CA ASN A 129 -8.76 24.20 5.33
C ASN A 129 -9.63 22.93 5.35
N PHE A 130 -9.72 22.23 6.50
CA PHE A 130 -10.55 21.05 6.63
C PHE A 130 -12.01 21.43 6.84
N THR A 131 -12.80 21.36 5.78
CA THR A 131 -14.23 21.79 5.76
C THR A 131 -15.20 20.61 5.79
N GLY A 132 -14.71 19.38 6.00
CA GLY A 132 -15.54 18.20 6.19
C GLY A 132 -16.37 18.26 7.48
N LYS A 133 -17.07 17.15 7.79
CA LYS A 133 -18.00 17.06 8.92
C LYS A 133 -17.38 17.35 10.29
N VAL A 134 -16.12 17.00 10.46
CA VAL A 134 -15.33 17.25 11.66
C VAL A 134 -14.06 18.01 11.30
N LYS A 135 -13.45 18.69 12.27
CA LYS A 135 -12.25 19.52 12.05
C LYS A 135 -11.11 19.09 12.97
N PRO A 136 -9.86 19.06 12.46
CA PRO A 136 -8.71 18.79 13.31
C PRO A 136 -8.47 19.93 14.31
N SER A 137 -7.77 19.63 15.39
CA SER A 137 -7.41 20.60 16.42
C SER A 137 -6.11 21.33 16.13
N ASN A 138 -5.21 20.70 15.36
CA ASN A 138 -3.87 21.22 15.08
C ASN A 138 -3.62 21.35 13.58
N ASP A 139 -2.70 22.24 13.23
CA ASP A 139 -2.16 22.35 11.88
C ASP A 139 -1.27 21.15 11.53
N GLY A 140 -1.05 20.96 10.24
CA GLY A 140 -0.19 19.95 9.68
C GLY A 140 -0.92 18.79 9.02
N ALA A 141 -0.40 18.36 7.87
CA ALA A 141 -0.98 17.31 7.09
C ALA A 141 0.06 16.51 6.27
N TRP A 142 -0.30 15.29 5.96
CA TRP A 142 0.39 14.44 5.01
C TRP A 142 -0.09 14.72 3.59
N LEU A 143 0.83 14.93 2.64
CA LEU A 143 0.51 14.96 1.22
C LEU A 143 0.49 13.53 0.70
N CYS A 144 -0.66 13.11 0.22
CA CYS A 144 -0.90 11.73 -0.21
C CYS A 144 -1.25 11.66 -1.70
N LYS A 145 -0.61 10.74 -2.44
CA LYS A 145 -0.99 10.40 -3.81
C LYS A 145 -2.06 9.32 -3.78
N ASN A 146 -3.21 9.61 -4.42
CA ASN A 146 -4.32 8.68 -4.58
C ASN A 146 -4.20 7.87 -5.88
N SER A 147 -5.01 6.84 -6.03
CA SER A 147 -5.08 5.95 -7.20
C SER A 147 -6.35 6.14 -8.06
N TRP A 148 -7.12 7.22 -7.84
CA TRP A 148 -8.39 7.48 -8.53
C TRP A 148 -8.25 8.44 -9.75
N GLY A 149 -7.02 8.62 -10.23
CA GLY A 149 -6.73 9.46 -11.39
C GLY A 149 -6.46 10.92 -11.05
N GLU A 150 -6.00 11.67 -12.05
CA GLU A 150 -5.57 13.07 -11.91
C GLU A 150 -6.75 14.03 -11.66
N HIS A 151 -7.97 13.64 -12.01
CA HIS A 151 -9.16 14.48 -11.81
C HIS A 151 -9.73 14.40 -10.39
N TYR A 152 -9.16 13.55 -9.52
CA TYR A 152 -9.57 13.45 -8.14
C TYR A 152 -8.64 14.26 -7.23
N GLY A 153 -9.23 15.03 -6.32
CA GLY A 153 -8.47 15.88 -5.41
C GLY A 153 -7.76 17.02 -6.14
N ASN A 154 -6.53 17.27 -5.79
CA ASN A 154 -5.66 18.24 -6.46
C ASN A 154 -4.65 17.46 -7.32
N ASP A 155 -4.92 17.32 -8.61
CA ASP A 155 -4.09 16.56 -9.56
C ASP A 155 -3.78 15.12 -9.10
N GLY A 156 -4.77 14.44 -8.50
CA GLY A 156 -4.62 13.10 -7.96
C GLY A 156 -4.06 13.03 -6.54
N TYR A 157 -3.86 14.18 -5.87
CA TYR A 157 -3.35 14.25 -4.50
C TYR A 157 -4.41 14.74 -3.54
N ILE A 158 -4.29 14.31 -2.29
CA ILE A 158 -5.09 14.79 -1.16
C ILE A 158 -4.20 15.04 0.05
N TRP A 159 -4.68 15.90 0.94
CA TRP A 159 -4.06 16.14 2.24
C TRP A 159 -4.79 15.36 3.32
N ILE A 160 -4.07 14.62 4.16
CA ILE A 160 -4.64 13.96 5.35
C ILE A 160 -4.09 14.62 6.60
N SER A 161 -4.97 15.14 7.46
CA SER A 161 -4.53 15.76 8.71
C SER A 161 -3.72 14.79 9.58
N TYR A 162 -2.69 15.30 10.25
CA TYR A 162 -1.93 14.56 11.27
C TYR A 162 -2.81 14.06 12.43
N ASP A 163 -3.89 14.78 12.71
CA ASP A 163 -4.82 14.46 13.78
C ASP A 163 -5.81 13.34 13.40
N THR A 164 -5.81 12.88 12.16
CA THR A 164 -6.70 11.79 11.71
C THR A 164 -6.44 10.52 12.52
N THR A 165 -7.51 9.96 13.11
CA THR A 165 -7.44 8.72 13.88
C THR A 165 -7.47 7.48 12.98
N ASN A 166 -7.02 6.36 13.53
CA ASN A 166 -7.05 5.05 12.86
C ASN A 166 -6.21 5.00 11.56
N LEU A 167 -5.13 5.79 11.50
CA LEU A 167 -4.13 5.66 10.45
C LEU A 167 -3.18 4.50 10.75
N ALA A 168 -2.91 3.66 9.74
CA ALA A 168 -1.86 2.65 9.80
C ALA A 168 -0.88 2.87 8.64
N PHE A 169 0.41 2.78 8.93
CA PHE A 169 1.48 3.07 7.97
C PHE A 169 2.35 1.86 7.72
N SER A 170 2.74 1.67 6.47
CA SER A 170 3.72 0.66 6.09
C SER A 170 4.61 1.14 4.94
N GLN A 171 5.79 0.57 4.83
CA GLN A 171 6.74 0.90 3.77
C GLN A 171 7.18 -0.36 3.04
N TYR A 172 7.21 -0.26 1.72
CA TYR A 172 7.67 -1.29 0.79
C TYR A 172 8.94 -0.76 0.12
N ILE A 173 10.06 -1.41 0.39
CA ILE A 173 11.33 -1.07 -0.24
C ILE A 173 11.52 -2.04 -1.39
N MET A 174 11.61 -1.49 -2.60
CA MET A 174 11.81 -2.26 -3.82
C MET A 174 13.28 -2.30 -4.21
N GLN A 175 13.69 -3.35 -4.89
CA GLN A 175 15.00 -3.49 -5.51
C GLN A 175 14.85 -4.02 -6.94
N ASP A 176 15.91 -3.88 -7.74
CA ASP A 176 15.92 -4.42 -9.08
C ASP A 176 15.76 -5.95 -9.06
N ASN A 177 15.02 -6.47 -10.02
CA ASN A 177 14.70 -7.90 -10.08
C ASN A 177 15.94 -8.78 -10.32
N ASN A 178 17.03 -8.22 -10.85
CA ASN A 178 18.31 -8.90 -11.08
C ASN A 178 19.29 -8.78 -9.90
N ALA A 179 18.82 -8.35 -8.73
CA ALA A 179 19.66 -8.25 -7.53
C ALA A 179 20.16 -9.63 -7.02
N TYR A 180 19.44 -10.69 -7.38
CA TYR A 180 19.80 -12.07 -7.05
C TYR A 180 19.66 -12.98 -8.26
N ASP A 181 20.54 -13.97 -8.40
CA ASP A 181 20.50 -14.95 -9.49
C ASP A 181 19.44 -16.04 -9.25
N ASN A 182 19.10 -16.31 -7.99
CA ASN A 182 18.14 -17.34 -7.62
C ASN A 182 17.20 -16.87 -6.51
N GLU A 183 15.97 -17.33 -6.54
CA GLU A 183 14.95 -17.15 -5.52
C GLU A 183 14.33 -18.49 -5.13
N TYR A 184 14.26 -18.76 -3.83
CA TYR A 184 13.81 -20.03 -3.28
C TYR A 184 12.50 -19.86 -2.51
N GLN A 185 11.43 -20.50 -2.96
CA GLN A 185 10.12 -20.45 -2.31
C GLN A 185 9.44 -21.81 -2.33
N ASN A 186 8.71 -22.16 -1.25
CA ASN A 186 7.86 -23.34 -1.20
C ASN A 186 6.38 -23.04 -1.52
N CYS A 187 5.95 -21.80 -1.34
CA CYS A 187 4.57 -21.42 -1.66
C CYS A 187 4.52 -19.95 -2.12
N PHE A 188 3.59 -19.67 -3.02
CA PHE A 188 3.38 -18.35 -3.60
C PHE A 188 2.33 -17.51 -2.83
N VAL A 189 1.51 -18.15 -2.01
CA VAL A 189 0.47 -17.49 -1.21
C VAL A 189 0.32 -18.22 0.12
N THR A 190 0.45 -17.50 1.22
CA THR A 190 0.12 -18.01 2.54
C THR A 190 -1.15 -17.33 3.05
N GLN A 191 -2.29 -18.01 2.96
CA GLN A 191 -3.33 -17.80 3.97
C GLN A 191 -3.06 -18.82 5.07
N GLY A 192 -2.34 -18.38 6.10
CA GLY A 192 -1.97 -19.25 7.20
C GLY A 192 -3.12 -19.43 8.17
N TYR A 193 -3.63 -20.65 8.29
CA TYR A 193 -4.15 -21.10 9.56
C TYR A 193 -2.94 -21.52 10.39
N GLY A 194 -2.67 -20.78 11.48
CA GLY A 194 -1.62 -21.18 12.42
C GLY A 194 -2.03 -22.46 13.12
N TYR A 195 -1.24 -23.51 12.95
CA TYR A 195 -1.29 -24.66 13.83
C TYR A 195 -0.29 -24.43 14.96
N ASN A 196 -0.63 -24.86 16.17
CA ASN A 196 0.27 -24.82 17.32
C ASN A 196 1.38 -25.86 17.18
N TYR A 197 2.35 -25.59 16.29
CA TYR A 197 3.58 -26.35 16.18
C TYR A 197 4.74 -25.54 16.81
N GLU A 198 5.73 -26.24 17.38
CA GLU A 198 6.90 -25.60 17.99
C GLU A 198 7.81 -24.92 16.97
N GLY A 199 7.62 -25.16 15.67
CA GLY A 199 8.33 -24.52 14.58
C GLY A 199 7.91 -25.04 13.22
N ALA A 200 8.17 -24.24 12.19
CA ALA A 200 8.06 -24.62 10.79
C ALA A 200 9.32 -24.14 10.06
N ALA A 201 9.85 -24.96 9.15
CA ALA A 201 11.02 -24.61 8.36
C ALA A 201 10.88 -25.10 6.92
N ASN A 202 11.42 -24.32 6.00
CA ASN A 202 11.66 -24.69 4.63
C ASN A 202 13.15 -24.99 4.45
N VAL A 203 13.48 -26.03 3.70
CA VAL A 203 14.84 -26.37 3.40
C VAL A 203 15.07 -26.27 1.90
N PHE A 204 16.04 -25.47 1.50
CA PHE A 204 16.46 -25.30 0.12
C PHE A 204 17.91 -25.69 -0.05
N THR A 205 18.26 -26.15 -1.26
CA THR A 205 19.65 -26.39 -1.65
C THR A 205 20.07 -25.22 -2.53
N ALA A 206 21.08 -24.47 -2.11
CA ALA A 206 21.63 -23.38 -2.91
C ALA A 206 22.17 -23.91 -4.24
N GLN A 207 21.88 -23.22 -5.32
CA GLN A 207 22.36 -23.57 -6.67
C GLN A 207 23.72 -22.94 -6.99
N SER A 208 24.18 -22.01 -6.16
CA SER A 208 25.45 -21.31 -6.27
C SER A 208 26.00 -20.96 -4.88
N ASP A 209 27.16 -20.31 -4.81
CA ASP A 209 27.80 -19.83 -3.57
C ASP A 209 27.15 -18.58 -2.98
N GLU A 210 25.91 -18.27 -3.37
CA GLU A 210 25.15 -17.14 -2.85
C GLU A 210 24.76 -17.32 -1.38
N GLN A 211 24.67 -16.21 -0.65
CA GLN A 211 24.04 -16.20 0.67
C GLN A 211 22.53 -16.37 0.52
N LEU A 212 21.97 -17.34 1.20
CA LEU A 212 20.53 -17.56 1.34
C LEU A 212 19.92 -16.59 2.34
#